data_aaa1ff80a14fc8d1624a0940805d51df
#
_entry.id   aaa1ff80a14fc8d1624a0940805d51df
#
_cell.length_a   1.000
_cell.length_b   1.000
_cell.length_c   1.000
_cell.angle_alpha   90.00
_cell.angle_beta   90.00
_cell.angle_gamma   90.00
#
_symmetry.space_group_name_H-M   'P 1'
#
loop_
_entity.id
_entity.type
_entity.pdbx_description
1 polymer ?
#
loop_
_entity_poly.entity_id
_entity_poly.type
_entity_poly.pdbx_seq_one_letter_code
_entity_poly.pdbx_strand_id
1 'polypeptide(L)'
;MDSSGYNSRMANRRSPTTAADPALLGRVKGLVRQVLGGTPADVYLFGSWARGTQRPTSDIDIAIESAAPLPRALLASLREALEESTIPNRVDVVDLAETDAAFRDRVRREGILWIASGSA
;
A
#
# COMPACT_ATOMS: atom_id res chain seq x y z
N MET A 1 35.74 -4.79 -3.24
CA MET A 1 35.15 -4.66 -2.79
C MET A 1 34.72 -4.30 -2.64
N ASP A 2 34.71 -4.33 -3.07
CA ASP A 2 33.86 -4.00 -2.63
C ASP A 2 33.53 -3.73 -2.45
N SER A 3 34.03 -4.02 -2.63
CA SER A 3 33.33 -3.88 -2.12
C SER A 3 32.96 -3.60 -1.93
N SER A 4 33.33 -3.78 -2.17
CA SER A 4 32.50 -3.63 -1.73
C SER A 4 31.88 -3.42 -1.68
N GLY A 5 32.02 -3.42 -2.14
CA GLY A 5 31.17 -3.49 -1.67
C GLY A 5 30.49 -3.25 -1.77
N TYR A 6 30.58 -3.49 -2.03
CA TYR A 6 29.54 -3.38 -1.79
C TYR A 6 28.96 -3.04 -1.95
N ASN A 7 29.30 -3.20 -2.31
CA ASN A 7 28.37 -3.12 -2.21
C ASN A 7 27.83 -2.78 -2.54
N SER A 8 28.12 -2.79 -2.94
CA SER A 8 27.31 -2.69 -2.89
C SER A 8 26.79 -2.33 -3.30
N ARG A 9 26.90 -2.28 -3.63
CA ARG A 9 26.08 -2.16 -3.63
C ARG A 9 25.37 -1.89 -4.06
N MET A 10 25.60 -2.13 -4.51
CA MET A 10 24.67 -2.11 -4.55
C MET A 10 23.94 -1.93 -4.77
N ALA A 11 24.12 -2.00 -5.17
CA ALA A 11 23.20 -1.99 -5.05
C ALA A 11 22.58 -1.69 -5.20
N ASN A 12 22.59 -1.75 -5.47
CA ASN A 12 21.63 -1.50 -5.28
C ASN A 12 21.05 -0.96 -5.53
N ARG A 13 20.91 -0.94 -5.69
CA ARG A 13 20.26 -0.62 -5.84
C ARG A 13 19.27 -0.41 -6.22
N ARG A 14 18.85 -0.47 -6.59
CA ARG A 14 17.94 -0.52 -6.75
C ARG A 14 17.04 -0.88 -6.43
N SER A 15 16.81 -0.98 -6.30
CA SER A 15 16.15 -1.40 -5.79
C SER A 15 15.37 -1.40 -5.25
N PRO A 16 15.00 -2.10 -5.16
CA PRO A 16 13.85 -1.84 -4.54
C PRO A 16 13.60 -0.98 -3.57
N THR A 17 13.06 0.01 -3.86
CA THR A 17 12.91 1.01 -2.86
C THR A 17 11.62 0.87 -2.12
N THR A 18 10.65 0.15 -2.67
CA THR A 18 9.48 -0.25 -1.89
C THR A 18 9.90 -1.14 -0.75
N ALA A 19 10.99 -1.84 -0.93
CA ALA A 19 11.57 -2.65 0.13
C ALA A 19 12.40 -1.82 1.10
N ALA A 20 12.60 -0.52 0.82
CA ALA A 20 13.42 0.34 1.65
C ALA A 20 12.88 0.47 3.08
N ASP A 21 11.57 0.26 3.25
CA ASP A 21 11.01 0.31 4.61
C ASP A 21 9.98 -0.80 4.79
N PRO A 22 10.42 -2.04 4.81
CA PRO A 22 9.48 -3.16 4.93
C PRO A 22 8.75 -3.19 6.27
N ALA A 23 9.37 -2.69 7.33
CA ALA A 23 8.72 -2.66 8.63
C ALA A 23 7.54 -1.69 8.63
N LEU A 24 7.73 -0.52 8.05
CA LEU A 24 6.66 0.48 7.95
C LEU A 24 5.51 -0.05 7.10
N LEU A 25 5.82 -0.54 5.91
CA LEU A 25 4.80 -1.05 5.00
C LEU A 25 4.10 -2.28 5.57
N GLY A 26 4.83 -3.11 6.31
CA GLY A 26 4.25 -4.27 6.98
C GLY A 26 3.25 -3.87 8.05
N ARG A 27 3.52 -2.79 8.77
CA ARG A 27 2.58 -2.28 9.78
C ARG A 27 1.31 -1.76 9.14
N VAL A 28 1.43 -1.03 8.05
CA VAL A 28 0.26 -0.53 7.31
C VAL A 28 -0.57 -1.71 6.81
N LYS A 29 0.08 -2.67 6.18
CA LYS A 29 -0.59 -3.84 5.63
C LYS A 29 -1.31 -4.65 6.72
N GLY A 30 -0.64 -4.85 7.85
CA GLY A 30 -1.22 -5.58 8.97
C GLY A 30 -2.47 -4.91 9.52
N LEU A 31 -2.45 -3.58 9.62
CA LEU A 31 -3.58 -2.83 10.12
C LEU A 31 -4.75 -2.89 9.15
N VAL A 32 -4.46 -2.78 7.85
CA VAL A 32 -5.49 -2.90 6.82
C VAL A 32 -6.16 -4.27 6.89
N ARG A 33 -5.36 -5.33 7.00
CA ARG A 33 -5.91 -6.68 7.14
C ARG A 33 -6.79 -6.83 8.36
N GLN A 34 -6.36 -6.26 9.47
CA GLN A 34 -7.11 -6.34 10.72
C GLN A 34 -8.47 -5.67 10.59
N VAL A 35 -8.52 -4.49 10.00
CA VAL A 35 -9.78 -3.74 9.88
C VAL A 35 -10.69 -4.38 8.85
N LEU A 36 -10.16 -4.80 7.70
CA LEU A 36 -10.98 -5.43 6.67
C LEU A 36 -11.52 -6.79 7.12
N GLY A 37 -10.79 -7.49 7.98
CA GLY A 37 -11.22 -8.77 8.50
C GLY A 37 -11.49 -9.74 7.38
N GLY A 38 -12.70 -10.31 7.34
CA GLY A 38 -13.08 -11.27 6.31
C GLY A 38 -13.71 -10.65 5.08
N THR A 39 -13.71 -9.33 4.95
CA THR A 39 -14.30 -8.66 3.80
C THR A 39 -13.47 -8.97 2.55
N PRO A 40 -14.09 -9.58 1.51
CA PRO A 40 -13.34 -9.91 0.29
C PRO A 40 -13.04 -8.66 -0.51
N ALA A 41 -11.76 -8.34 -0.62
CA ALA A 41 -11.31 -7.16 -1.34
C ALA A 41 -9.84 -7.32 -1.70
N ASP A 42 -9.45 -6.74 -2.83
CA ASP A 42 -8.06 -6.63 -3.22
C ASP A 42 -7.55 -5.29 -2.74
N VAL A 43 -6.33 -5.26 -2.20
CA VAL A 43 -5.71 -4.02 -1.75
C VAL A 43 -4.41 -3.82 -2.51
N TYR A 44 -4.27 -2.63 -3.10
CA TYR A 44 -3.09 -2.26 -3.89
C TYR A 44 -2.34 -1.15 -3.20
N LEU A 45 -1.01 -1.25 -3.21
CA LEU A 45 -0.14 -0.12 -2.92
C LEU A 45 0.09 0.59 -4.24
N PHE A 46 -0.11 1.91 -4.29
CA PHE A 46 0.13 2.65 -5.51
C PHE A 46 0.84 3.96 -5.18
N GLY A 47 1.04 4.81 -6.17
CA GLY A 47 1.73 6.07 -5.96
C GLY A 47 3.24 5.91 -5.81
N SER A 48 3.88 6.85 -5.12
CA SER A 48 5.34 6.91 -5.05
C SER A 48 5.96 5.68 -4.40
N TRP A 49 5.31 5.12 -3.38
CA TRP A 49 5.84 3.93 -2.71
C TRP A 49 5.83 2.71 -3.63
N ALA A 50 4.86 2.64 -4.54
CA ALA A 50 4.81 1.55 -5.51
C ALA A 50 5.85 1.73 -6.61
N ARG A 51 6.10 3.00 -7.00
CA ARG A 51 7.04 3.29 -8.07
C ARG A 51 8.49 3.34 -7.60
N GLY A 52 8.73 3.36 -6.30
CA GLY A 52 10.07 3.48 -5.77
C GLY A 52 10.62 4.91 -5.81
N THR A 53 9.73 5.89 -5.93
CA THR A 53 10.13 7.31 -5.96
C THR A 53 9.82 8.02 -4.65
N GLN A 54 9.45 7.28 -3.62
CA GLN A 54 9.06 7.85 -2.35
C GLN A 54 10.23 8.48 -1.60
N ARG A 55 9.88 9.44 -0.74
CA ARG A 55 10.75 9.96 0.30
C ARG A 55 10.27 9.35 1.63
N PRO A 56 11.10 9.39 2.67
CA PRO A 56 10.67 8.82 3.96
C PRO A 56 9.36 9.40 4.47
N THR A 57 9.05 10.66 4.12
CA THR A 57 7.82 11.33 4.57
C THR A 57 6.70 11.30 3.54
N SER A 58 6.88 10.60 2.43
CA SER A 58 5.84 10.53 1.39
C SER A 58 4.58 9.86 1.91
N ASP A 59 3.43 10.35 1.46
CA ASP A 59 2.15 9.70 1.76
C ASP A 59 2.16 8.29 1.18
N ILE A 60 1.53 7.38 1.91
CA ILE A 60 1.37 6.00 1.46
C ILE A 60 -0.03 5.89 0.86
N ASP A 61 -0.10 5.55 -0.42
CA ASP A 61 -1.38 5.49 -1.13
C ASP A 61 -1.82 4.04 -1.31
N ILE A 62 -3.02 3.72 -0.80
CA ILE A 62 -3.58 2.39 -0.99
C ILE A 62 -4.95 2.49 -1.61
N ALA A 63 -5.27 1.51 -2.44
CA ALA A 63 -6.55 1.44 -3.14
C ALA A 63 -7.20 0.09 -2.85
N ILE A 64 -8.51 0.12 -2.63
CA ILE A 64 -9.26 -1.09 -2.30
C ILE A 64 -10.25 -1.36 -3.42
N GLU A 65 -10.21 -2.58 -3.94
CA GLU A 65 -11.11 -3.03 -4.98
C GLU A 65 -11.92 -4.21 -4.46
N SER A 66 -13.26 -4.08 -4.48
CA SER A 66 -14.14 -5.15 -4.06
C SER A 66 -15.24 -5.34 -5.10
N ALA A 67 -15.80 -6.55 -5.16
CA ALA A 67 -16.88 -6.85 -6.09
C ALA A 67 -18.16 -6.08 -5.76
N ALA A 68 -18.36 -5.80 -4.48
CA ALA A 68 -19.51 -5.02 -4.01
C ALA A 68 -18.98 -3.78 -3.29
N PRO A 69 -19.75 -2.68 -3.29
CA PRO A 69 -19.30 -1.47 -2.59
C PRO A 69 -19.05 -1.75 -1.12
N LEU A 70 -17.97 -1.16 -0.61
CA LEU A 70 -17.63 -1.32 0.79
C LEU A 70 -18.54 -0.46 1.66
N PRO A 71 -18.93 -0.94 2.84
CA PRO A 71 -19.70 -0.10 3.76
C PRO A 71 -18.90 1.15 4.12
N ARG A 72 -19.58 2.28 4.17
CA ARG A 72 -18.92 3.55 4.54
C ARG A 72 -18.32 3.48 5.93
N ALA A 73 -19.00 2.79 6.84
CA ALA A 73 -18.48 2.64 8.21
C ALA A 73 -17.16 1.87 8.22
N LEU A 74 -17.01 0.89 7.34
CA LEU A 74 -15.76 0.13 7.26
C LEU A 74 -14.62 1.01 6.77
N LEU A 75 -14.86 1.80 5.73
CA LEU A 75 -13.86 2.73 5.21
C LEU A 75 -13.48 3.78 6.25
N ALA A 76 -14.48 4.31 6.95
CA ALA A 76 -14.23 5.29 8.01
C ALA A 76 -13.40 4.69 9.13
N SER A 77 -13.72 3.46 9.52
CA SER A 77 -12.97 2.77 10.57
C SER A 77 -11.53 2.54 10.13
N LEU A 78 -11.32 2.18 8.87
CA LEU A 78 -9.97 1.96 8.36
C LEU A 78 -9.16 3.25 8.38
N ARG A 79 -9.74 4.34 7.88
CA ARG A 79 -9.06 5.64 7.86
C ARG A 79 -8.74 6.09 9.29
N GLU A 80 -9.68 5.93 10.21
CA GLU A 80 -9.48 6.31 11.58
C GLU A 80 -8.38 5.47 12.25
N ALA A 81 -8.39 4.16 12.02
CA ALA A 81 -7.39 3.28 12.58
C ALA A 81 -5.98 3.66 12.11
N LEU A 82 -5.86 4.00 10.83
CA LEU A 82 -4.57 4.42 10.28
C LEU A 82 -4.12 5.75 10.86
N GLU A 83 -5.06 6.69 11.01
CA GLU A 83 -4.78 8.00 11.59
C GLU A 83 -4.35 7.93 13.04
N GLU A 84 -4.97 7.05 13.80
CA GLU A 84 -4.69 6.90 15.23
C GLU A 84 -3.50 5.98 15.52
N SER A 85 -2.95 5.37 14.48
CA SER A 85 -1.84 4.46 14.65
C SER A 85 -0.54 5.20 14.90
N THR A 86 0.53 4.44 15.20
CA THR A 86 1.86 5.01 15.36
C THR A 86 2.61 5.13 14.03
N ILE A 87 1.93 4.88 12.91
CA ILE A 87 2.52 5.03 11.59
C ILE A 87 2.74 6.51 11.35
N PRO A 88 3.99 6.94 11.09
CA PRO A 88 4.28 8.37 11.00
C PRO A 88 3.82 9.01 9.70
N ASN A 89 3.65 8.22 8.65
CA ASN A 89 3.26 8.74 7.34
C ASN A 89 1.74 8.79 7.23
N ARG A 90 1.24 9.78 6.50
CA ARG A 90 -0.17 9.80 6.17
C ARG A 90 -0.46 8.64 5.21
N VAL A 91 -1.57 7.95 5.44
CA VAL A 91 -2.01 6.87 4.56
C VAL A 91 -3.32 7.28 3.93
N ASP A 92 -3.33 7.42 2.61
CA ASP A 92 -4.53 7.76 1.85
C ASP A 92 -5.19 6.47 1.36
N VAL A 93 -6.48 6.32 1.65
CA VAL A 93 -7.26 5.15 1.28
C VAL A 93 -8.28 5.53 0.23
N VAL A 94 -8.22 4.88 -0.92
CA VAL A 94 -9.12 5.11 -2.04
C VAL A 94 -9.96 3.87 -2.28
N ASP A 95 -11.29 4.04 -2.36
CA ASP A 95 -12.18 2.98 -2.76
C ASP A 95 -12.33 3.04 -4.29
N LEU A 96 -11.81 2.04 -4.98
CA LEU A 96 -11.81 2.03 -6.44
C LEU A 96 -13.22 2.04 -7.04
N ALA A 97 -14.22 1.60 -6.27
CA ALA A 97 -15.61 1.64 -6.74
C ALA A 97 -16.10 3.08 -6.96
N GLU A 98 -15.45 4.05 -6.30
CA GLU A 98 -15.83 5.45 -6.40
C GLU A 98 -14.95 6.25 -7.37
N THR A 99 -14.10 5.57 -8.13
CA THR A 99 -13.22 6.22 -9.09
C THR A 99 -13.66 5.86 -10.51
N ASP A 100 -13.09 6.55 -11.50
CA ASP A 100 -13.40 6.23 -12.89
C ASP A 100 -12.59 5.02 -13.37
N ALA A 101 -12.98 4.50 -14.53
CA ALA A 101 -12.37 3.30 -15.08
C ALA A 101 -10.89 3.50 -15.40
N ALA A 102 -10.51 4.68 -15.85
CA ALA A 102 -9.13 4.97 -16.21
C ALA A 102 -8.22 4.91 -14.98
N PHE A 103 -8.68 5.45 -13.87
CA PHE A 103 -7.91 5.41 -12.64
C PHE A 103 -7.79 3.97 -12.12
N ARG A 104 -8.90 3.21 -12.16
CA ARG A 104 -8.87 1.82 -11.74
C ARG A 104 -7.89 1.00 -12.56
N ASP A 105 -7.91 1.18 -13.87
CA ASP A 105 -7.00 0.46 -14.77
C ASP A 105 -5.55 0.80 -14.47
N ARG A 106 -5.28 2.07 -14.21
CA ARG A 106 -3.92 2.50 -13.89
C ARG A 106 -3.42 1.87 -12.59
N VAL A 107 -4.27 1.84 -11.56
CA VAL A 107 -3.89 1.23 -10.29
C VAL A 107 -3.60 -0.25 -10.49
N ARG A 108 -4.43 -0.95 -11.27
CA ARG A 108 -4.21 -2.37 -11.52
C ARG A 108 -2.91 -2.65 -12.27
N ARG A 109 -2.53 -1.75 -13.19
CA ARG A 109 -1.33 -1.93 -13.99
C ARG A 109 -0.06 -1.51 -13.25
N GLU A 110 -0.13 -0.42 -12.52
CA GLU A 110 1.06 0.21 -11.93
C GLU A 110 1.20 -0.07 -10.45
N GLY A 111 0.13 -0.44 -9.79
CA GLY A 111 0.16 -0.70 -8.36
C GLY A 111 0.70 -2.09 -8.04
N ILE A 112 0.99 -2.28 -6.77
CA ILE A 112 1.43 -3.57 -6.25
C ILE A 112 0.28 -4.19 -5.50
N LEU A 113 -0.13 -5.38 -5.89
CA LEU A 113 -1.19 -6.09 -5.19
C LEU A 113 -0.65 -6.58 -3.85
N TRP A 114 -1.17 -6.00 -2.78
CA TRP A 114 -0.73 -6.32 -1.43
C TRP A 114 -1.53 -7.44 -0.79
N ILE A 115 -2.86 -7.37 -0.93
CA ILE A 115 -3.77 -8.32 -0.31
C ILE A 115 -4.74 -8.75 -1.40
N ALA A 116 -4.75 -10.05 -1.67
CA ALA A 116 -5.62 -10.60 -2.71
C ALA A 116 -6.93 -11.09 -2.11
N SER A 117 -8.02 -10.81 -2.79
CA SER A 117 -9.33 -11.32 -2.42
C SER A 117 -9.28 -12.83 -2.34
N GLY A 118 -9.86 -13.39 -1.28
CA GLY A 118 -9.82 -14.83 -1.05
C GLY A 118 -8.56 -15.34 -0.39
N SER A 119 -7.59 -14.46 -0.14
CA SER A 119 -6.39 -14.81 0.60
C SER A 119 -6.77 -14.94 2.07
N ALA A 120 -6.54 -16.07 2.64
CA ALA A 120 -6.92 -16.31 4.02
C ALA A 120 -5.87 -15.87 5.01
#